data_881871dc1f9fb69b786d2ebf3d4855c5
#
_entry.id   881871dc1f9fb69b786d2ebf3d4855c5
#
_cell.length_a   1.000
_cell.length_b   1.000
_cell.length_c   1.000
_cell.angle_alpha   90.00
_cell.angle_beta   90.00
_cell.angle_gamma   90.00
#
_symmetry.space_group_name_H-M   'P 1'
#
loop_
_entity.id
_entity.type
_entity.pdbx_description
1 polymer ?
#
loop_
_entity_poly.entity_id
_entity_poly.type
_entity_poly.pdbx_seq_one_letter_code
_entity_poly.pdbx_strand_id
1 'polypeptide(L)'
;MNKKLILSLLLITSGIFVNGQENSWSLQKCFDTASQNNIDIKIKQLEINRAKKLYTHPLLELFPTVNLVGNHSYNFGSTIDPSTNNRVSSDIQYDNMSLAANVNLLNFGNLATSQRDKINIELARADKEVIEYEYKLQLLEKYFDALFSQELVKIQKEQIQNTTFNLERIKKEVEIGNKPESDLYDIQLSFSQDEKGLLEAVQLFEIQKLQLFQLMNFAVENLKAVTFEVYLAEETEPVDKSVFKNPKIEYAELSYKRSKKEISILRSDNLPSISGYYSLSTFYSSPINQPNENMPSFKSQFDDNKNHEVGLRLNIPVFNGFKRSRQITASKIEAEKVKLVSEQEKIRIQQQVELETTRKKQYMQLASNLQNTLKYAKESFRTTQAKFTSGKVDAVIYTSVKNQLLSSEYDFLKNNLLVQYASLKINLIQKNEL
;
A
#
# COMPACT_ATOMS: atom_id res chain seq x y z
N MET A 1 -34.90 -26.67 -52.78
CA MET A 1 -33.65 -25.87 -52.85
C MET A 1 -33.27 -25.41 -51.47
N ASN A 2 -32.11 -25.78 -51.06
CA ASN A 2 -31.67 -26.06 -49.66
C ASN A 2 -31.63 -24.84 -48.73
N LYS A 3 -32.45 -24.86 -47.67
CA LYS A 3 -32.34 -23.98 -46.50
C LYS A 3 -31.01 -24.06 -45.75
N LYS A 4 -30.18 -25.08 -46.01
CA LYS A 4 -28.84 -25.27 -45.39
C LYS A 4 -27.73 -24.46 -46.03
N LEU A 5 -27.93 -23.86 -47.23
CA LEU A 5 -26.95 -23.04 -47.90
C LEU A 5 -27.04 -21.54 -47.53
N ILE A 6 -28.16 -21.10 -46.98
CA ILE A 6 -28.40 -19.72 -46.51
C ILE A 6 -27.85 -19.56 -45.08
N LEU A 7 -27.79 -20.64 -44.28
CA LEU A 7 -27.24 -20.60 -42.91
C LEU A 7 -25.72 -20.60 -42.87
N SER A 8 -25.03 -21.11 -43.90
CA SER A 8 -23.57 -21.07 -43.99
C SER A 8 -23.01 -19.78 -44.52
N LEU A 9 -23.82 -18.95 -45.18
CA LEU A 9 -23.37 -17.63 -45.69
C LEU A 9 -23.58 -16.51 -44.64
N LEU A 10 -24.40 -16.74 -43.59
CA LEU A 10 -24.61 -15.79 -42.49
C LEU A 10 -23.58 -15.90 -41.37
N LEU A 11 -22.74 -16.94 -41.40
CA LEU A 11 -21.67 -17.19 -40.42
C LEU A 11 -20.28 -16.62 -40.82
N ILE A 12 -20.16 -16.07 -42.02
CA ILE A 12 -18.90 -15.51 -42.57
C ILE A 12 -18.85 -13.99 -42.44
N THR A 13 -19.93 -13.31 -42.03
CA THR A 13 -19.97 -11.86 -41.82
C THR A 13 -19.91 -11.43 -40.35
N SER A 14 -19.55 -12.32 -39.43
CA SER A 14 -19.01 -11.87 -38.15
C SER A 14 -17.61 -11.32 -38.41
N GLY A 15 -17.59 -10.11 -38.99
CA GLY A 15 -16.39 -9.29 -39.14
C GLY A 15 -15.73 -9.25 -37.80
N ILE A 16 -14.52 -9.75 -37.76
CA ILE A 16 -13.56 -9.48 -36.70
C ILE A 16 -13.39 -7.97 -36.69
N PHE A 17 -14.24 -7.27 -35.90
CA PHE A 17 -13.86 -5.98 -35.36
C PHE A 17 -12.65 -6.29 -34.46
N VAL A 18 -11.48 -6.37 -35.07
CA VAL A 18 -10.24 -6.08 -34.38
C VAL A 18 -10.39 -4.61 -33.98
N ASN A 19 -11.04 -4.39 -32.83
CA ASN A 19 -10.82 -3.18 -32.09
C ASN A 19 -9.31 -3.15 -31.91
N GLY A 20 -8.62 -2.35 -32.70
CA GLY A 20 -7.27 -1.89 -32.40
C GLY A 20 -7.43 -1.28 -31.01
N GLN A 21 -7.12 -2.06 -29.96
CA GLN A 21 -7.04 -1.53 -28.62
C GLN A 21 -6.09 -0.35 -28.74
N GLU A 22 -6.64 0.84 -28.61
CA GLU A 22 -5.83 2.02 -28.40
C GLU A 22 -4.95 1.68 -27.20
N ASN A 23 -3.66 1.48 -27.46
CA ASN A 23 -2.65 1.19 -26.44
C ASN A 23 -2.38 2.45 -25.58
N SER A 24 -3.38 3.35 -25.54
CA SER A 24 -3.35 4.55 -24.72
C SER A 24 -3.79 4.25 -23.28
N TRP A 25 -2.97 4.72 -22.36
CA TRP A 25 -3.18 4.55 -20.93
C TRP A 25 -3.44 5.91 -20.28
N SER A 26 -4.66 6.09 -19.80
CA SER A 26 -4.98 7.22 -18.94
C SER A 26 -4.47 6.99 -17.51
N LEU A 27 -4.29 8.05 -16.75
CA LEU A 27 -3.92 7.99 -15.34
C LEU A 27 -4.91 7.13 -14.55
N GLN A 28 -6.23 7.29 -14.79
CA GLN A 28 -7.27 6.51 -14.13
C GLN A 28 -7.14 5.01 -14.43
N LYS A 29 -6.94 4.63 -15.68
CA LYS A 29 -6.73 3.23 -16.08
C LYS A 29 -5.50 2.61 -15.39
N CYS A 30 -4.42 3.40 -15.23
CA CYS A 30 -3.26 2.97 -14.48
C CYS A 30 -3.60 2.70 -13.00
N PHE A 31 -4.37 3.57 -12.36
CA PHE A 31 -4.80 3.38 -10.96
C PHE A 31 -5.68 2.16 -10.77
N ASP A 32 -6.67 1.97 -11.65
CA ASP A 32 -7.60 0.84 -11.55
C ASP A 32 -6.84 -0.50 -11.69
N THR A 33 -5.96 -0.59 -12.70
CA THR A 33 -5.12 -1.77 -12.93
C THR A 33 -4.17 -2.02 -11.76
N ALA A 34 -3.55 -0.96 -11.27
CA ALA A 34 -2.60 -0.99 -10.18
C ALA A 34 -3.23 -1.47 -8.87
N SER A 35 -4.41 -0.94 -8.53
CA SER A 35 -5.13 -1.30 -7.30
C SER A 35 -5.54 -2.78 -7.27
N GLN A 36 -5.90 -3.35 -8.42
CA GLN A 36 -6.27 -4.76 -8.53
C GLN A 36 -5.08 -5.71 -8.39
N ASN A 37 -3.91 -5.30 -8.86
CA ASN A 37 -2.73 -6.17 -8.96
C ASN A 37 -1.76 -6.01 -7.79
N ASN A 38 -1.82 -4.93 -7.02
CA ASN A 38 -0.88 -4.66 -5.95
C ASN A 38 -0.95 -5.71 -4.83
N ILE A 39 0.19 -6.34 -4.56
CA ILE A 39 0.32 -7.41 -3.56
C ILE A 39 0.22 -6.84 -2.15
N ASP A 40 0.78 -5.66 -1.87
CA ASP A 40 0.75 -5.05 -0.54
C ASP A 40 -0.67 -4.70 -0.12
N ILE A 41 -1.50 -4.19 -1.05
CA ILE A 41 -2.93 -3.94 -0.82
C ILE A 41 -3.67 -5.25 -0.49
N LYS A 42 -3.35 -6.35 -1.20
CA LYS A 42 -3.92 -7.68 -0.92
C LYS A 42 -3.49 -8.20 0.45
N ILE A 43 -2.22 -8.02 0.83
CA ILE A 43 -1.70 -8.36 2.17
C ILE A 43 -2.47 -7.58 3.25
N LYS A 44 -2.65 -6.27 3.08
CA LYS A 44 -3.42 -5.44 4.03
C LYS A 44 -4.89 -5.86 4.12
N GLN A 45 -5.49 -6.30 3.01
CA GLN A 45 -6.83 -6.88 3.05
C GLN A 45 -6.91 -8.16 3.90
N LEU A 46 -5.88 -9.01 3.85
CA LEU A 46 -5.78 -10.19 4.71
C LEU A 46 -5.58 -9.81 6.18
N GLU A 47 -4.82 -8.76 6.48
CA GLU A 47 -4.67 -8.23 7.84
C GLU A 47 -6.00 -7.73 8.42
N ILE A 48 -6.84 -7.06 7.62
CA ILE A 48 -8.21 -6.69 8.02
C ILE A 48 -9.03 -7.94 8.35
N ASN A 49 -8.98 -8.97 7.51
CA ASN A 49 -9.71 -10.22 7.73
C ASN A 49 -9.20 -10.93 9.00
N ARG A 50 -7.89 -10.92 9.24
CA ARG A 50 -7.28 -11.43 10.47
C ARG A 50 -7.77 -10.66 11.70
N ALA A 51 -7.76 -9.31 11.65
CA ALA A 51 -8.26 -8.48 12.76
C ALA A 51 -9.74 -8.76 13.07
N LYS A 52 -10.58 -8.94 12.04
CA LYS A 52 -11.99 -9.33 12.20
C LYS A 52 -12.14 -10.71 12.83
N LYS A 53 -11.28 -11.67 12.54
CA LYS A 53 -11.31 -13.02 13.12
C LYS A 53 -10.78 -13.07 14.56
N LEU A 54 -9.85 -12.20 14.89
CA LEU A 54 -9.32 -12.06 16.25
C LEU A 54 -10.26 -11.29 17.18
N TYR A 55 -11.21 -10.52 16.64
CA TYR A 55 -12.20 -9.83 17.43
C TYR A 55 -13.13 -10.81 18.11
N THR A 56 -13.14 -10.79 19.45
CA THR A 56 -14.06 -11.58 20.26
C THR A 56 -15.21 -10.69 20.71
N HIS A 57 -16.43 -11.05 20.29
CA HIS A 57 -17.62 -10.39 20.77
C HIS A 57 -17.80 -10.70 22.25
N PRO A 58 -18.15 -9.72 23.14
CA PRO A 58 -18.27 -9.96 24.57
C PRO A 58 -19.18 -11.13 24.98
N LEU A 59 -20.22 -11.41 24.21
CA LEU A 59 -21.10 -12.55 24.45
C LEU A 59 -20.43 -13.91 24.23
N LEU A 60 -19.38 -13.99 23.42
CA LEU A 60 -18.63 -15.23 23.19
C LEU A 60 -17.77 -15.60 24.41
N GLU A 61 -17.42 -14.63 25.23
CA GLU A 61 -16.72 -14.86 26.51
C GLU A 61 -17.60 -15.57 27.56
N LEU A 62 -18.93 -15.59 27.36
CA LEU A 62 -19.86 -16.34 28.18
C LEU A 62 -19.98 -17.82 27.79
N PHE A 63 -19.31 -18.25 26.74
CA PHE A 63 -19.21 -19.67 26.41
C PHE A 63 -18.12 -20.32 27.26
N PRO A 64 -18.39 -21.53 27.81
CA PRO A 64 -17.40 -22.23 28.61
C PRO A 64 -16.23 -22.73 27.79
N THR A 65 -15.04 -22.64 28.34
CA THR A 65 -13.87 -23.39 27.85
C THR A 65 -13.87 -24.73 28.56
N VAL A 66 -13.79 -25.83 27.81
CA VAL A 66 -13.78 -27.19 28.34
C VAL A 66 -12.44 -27.85 28.06
N ASN A 67 -11.80 -28.35 29.10
CA ASN A 67 -10.50 -29.03 29.00
C ASN A 67 -10.60 -30.40 29.67
N LEU A 68 -10.07 -31.43 29.02
CA LEU A 68 -9.86 -32.75 29.58
C LEU A 68 -8.37 -32.92 29.84
N VAL A 69 -8.03 -33.26 31.08
CA VAL A 69 -6.66 -33.53 31.52
C VAL A 69 -6.59 -34.95 32.07
N GLY A 70 -5.65 -35.74 31.62
CA GLY A 70 -5.31 -37.05 32.11
C GLY A 70 -3.85 -37.10 32.55
N ASN A 71 -3.58 -37.55 33.75
CA ASN A 71 -2.22 -37.79 34.25
C ASN A 71 -2.07 -39.24 34.66
N HIS A 72 -0.94 -39.82 34.25
CA HIS A 72 -0.49 -41.14 34.69
C HIS A 72 0.86 -40.96 35.38
N SER A 73 0.98 -41.47 36.60
CA SER A 73 2.22 -41.32 37.35
C SER A 73 2.51 -42.55 38.21
N TYR A 74 3.78 -42.75 38.44
CA TYR A 74 4.28 -43.69 39.46
C TYR A 74 4.94 -42.87 40.58
N ASN A 75 4.50 -43.09 41.79
CA ASN A 75 5.09 -42.48 42.98
C ASN A 75 5.88 -43.56 43.76
N PHE A 76 7.15 -43.30 43.97
CA PHE A 76 8.09 -44.21 44.64
C PHE A 76 8.37 -43.68 46.04
N GLY A 77 8.17 -44.55 47.08
CA GLY A 77 8.41 -44.21 48.47
C GLY A 77 7.14 -43.91 49.26
N SER A 78 7.25 -43.07 50.30
CA SER A 78 6.13 -42.81 51.21
C SER A 78 5.21 -41.73 50.66
N THR A 79 3.96 -42.07 50.38
CA THR A 79 2.91 -41.18 49.86
C THR A 79 1.60 -41.35 50.59
N ILE A 80 0.61 -40.47 50.33
CA ILE A 80 -0.78 -40.66 50.79
C ILE A 80 -1.53 -41.40 49.69
N ASP A 81 -2.08 -42.56 50.05
CA ASP A 81 -2.95 -43.29 49.14
C ASP A 81 -4.32 -42.55 49.01
N PRO A 82 -4.66 -42.07 47.81
CA PRO A 82 -5.88 -41.33 47.61
C PRO A 82 -7.17 -42.12 47.88
N SER A 83 -7.13 -43.44 47.80
CA SER A 83 -8.30 -44.29 48.04
C SER A 83 -8.59 -44.50 49.51
N THR A 84 -7.57 -44.56 50.35
CA THR A 84 -7.71 -44.80 51.81
C THR A 84 -7.43 -43.57 52.65
N ASN A 85 -6.89 -42.50 52.07
CA ASN A 85 -6.40 -41.29 52.72
C ASN A 85 -5.35 -41.55 53.80
N ASN A 86 -4.71 -42.73 53.79
CA ASN A 86 -3.66 -43.11 54.77
C ASN A 86 -2.27 -42.92 54.13
N ARG A 87 -1.29 -42.62 54.98
CA ARG A 87 0.11 -42.60 54.56
C ARG A 87 0.60 -44.04 54.39
N VAL A 88 1.01 -44.36 53.17
CA VAL A 88 1.56 -45.67 52.84
C VAL A 88 3.01 -45.54 52.45
N SER A 89 3.83 -46.51 52.87
CA SER A 89 5.25 -46.63 52.51
C SER A 89 5.34 -47.67 51.40
N SER A 90 4.72 -47.42 50.27
CA SER A 90 4.75 -48.31 49.10
C SER A 90 4.70 -47.50 47.83
N ASP A 91 5.32 -48.05 46.78
CA ASP A 91 5.25 -47.50 45.43
C ASP A 91 3.83 -47.64 44.88
N ILE A 92 3.25 -46.57 44.40
CA ILE A 92 1.90 -46.59 43.82
C ILE A 92 1.84 -46.06 42.40
N GLN A 93 1.05 -46.67 41.60
CA GLN A 93 0.54 -46.13 40.35
C GLN A 93 -0.65 -45.23 40.65
N TYR A 94 -0.66 -44.02 40.06
CA TYR A 94 -1.77 -43.10 40.24
C TYR A 94 -2.16 -42.52 38.86
N ASP A 95 -3.40 -42.75 38.46
CA ASP A 95 -4.04 -42.23 37.27
C ASP A 95 -5.13 -41.27 37.65
N ASN A 96 -5.12 -40.07 37.10
CA ASN A 96 -6.11 -39.04 37.36
C ASN A 96 -6.68 -38.54 36.06
N MET A 97 -7.98 -38.37 35.97
CA MET A 97 -8.66 -37.79 34.82
C MET A 97 -9.62 -36.70 35.31
N SER A 98 -9.55 -35.50 34.68
CA SER A 98 -10.44 -34.40 35.03
C SER A 98 -10.95 -33.68 33.80
N LEU A 99 -12.27 -33.45 33.76
CA LEU A 99 -12.93 -32.60 32.77
C LEU A 99 -13.32 -31.31 33.49
N ALA A 100 -12.74 -30.18 33.08
CA ALA A 100 -13.00 -28.88 33.66
C ALA A 100 -13.63 -27.93 32.63
N ALA A 101 -14.76 -27.34 32.98
CA ALA A 101 -15.40 -26.26 32.22
C ALA A 101 -15.36 -24.97 33.01
N ASN A 102 -14.87 -23.89 32.39
CA ASN A 102 -14.78 -22.57 33.00
C ASN A 102 -15.49 -21.54 32.12
N VAL A 103 -16.23 -20.62 32.73
CA VAL A 103 -16.92 -19.51 32.05
C VAL A 103 -16.67 -18.19 32.79
N ASN A 104 -16.35 -17.13 32.02
CA ASN A 104 -16.23 -15.79 32.58
C ASN A 104 -17.59 -15.11 32.58
N LEU A 105 -18.23 -15.01 33.78
CA LEU A 105 -19.54 -14.37 33.93
C LEU A 105 -19.45 -12.84 33.97
N LEU A 106 -18.40 -12.31 34.60
CA LEU A 106 -18.14 -10.88 34.69
C LEU A 106 -16.62 -10.64 34.65
N ASN A 107 -16.15 -9.99 33.58
CA ASN A 107 -14.76 -9.57 33.45
C ASN A 107 -14.70 -8.26 32.68
N PHE A 108 -14.41 -7.16 33.36
CA PHE A 108 -14.30 -5.83 32.76
C PHE A 108 -13.11 -5.72 31.78
N GLY A 109 -12.06 -6.53 31.97
CA GLY A 109 -10.91 -6.63 31.07
C GLY A 109 -11.30 -7.14 29.70
N ASN A 110 -12.13 -8.18 29.63
CA ASN A 110 -12.64 -8.73 28.38
C ASN A 110 -13.50 -7.71 27.62
N LEU A 111 -14.34 -6.93 28.35
CA LEU A 111 -15.13 -5.86 27.74
C LEU A 111 -14.23 -4.75 27.14
N ALA A 112 -13.21 -4.32 27.87
CA ALA A 112 -12.25 -3.31 27.43
C ALA A 112 -11.42 -3.82 26.25
N THR A 113 -11.00 -5.09 26.27
CA THR A 113 -10.28 -5.77 25.19
C THR A 113 -11.12 -5.83 23.92
N SER A 114 -12.38 -6.23 24.01
CA SER A 114 -13.29 -6.25 22.86
C SER A 114 -13.46 -4.85 22.23
N GLN A 115 -13.53 -3.78 23.04
CA GLN A 115 -13.57 -2.41 22.54
C GLN A 115 -12.27 -1.99 21.84
N ARG A 116 -11.10 -2.39 22.36
CA ARG A 116 -9.81 -2.19 21.70
C ARG A 116 -9.75 -2.95 20.37
N ASP A 117 -10.25 -4.17 20.31
CA ASP A 117 -10.19 -5.01 19.12
C ASP A 117 -11.10 -4.48 17.99
N LYS A 118 -12.21 -3.81 18.32
CA LYS A 118 -12.97 -3.03 17.34
C LYS A 118 -12.11 -1.93 16.72
N ILE A 119 -11.36 -1.18 17.53
CA ILE A 119 -10.44 -0.15 17.05
C ILE A 119 -9.31 -0.78 16.22
N ASN A 120 -8.82 -1.98 16.56
CA ASN A 120 -7.82 -2.70 15.77
C ASN A 120 -8.34 -3.03 14.36
N ILE A 121 -9.63 -3.33 14.19
CA ILE A 121 -10.21 -3.53 12.85
C ILE A 121 -10.23 -2.22 12.06
N GLU A 122 -10.63 -1.10 12.69
CA GLU A 122 -10.60 0.22 12.06
C GLU A 122 -9.17 0.64 11.71
N LEU A 123 -8.22 0.38 12.62
CA LEU A 123 -6.80 0.64 12.40
C LEU A 123 -6.23 -0.17 11.22
N ALA A 124 -6.60 -1.44 11.09
CA ALA A 124 -6.18 -2.25 9.95
C ALA A 124 -6.77 -1.75 8.62
N ARG A 125 -7.98 -1.16 8.64
CA ARG A 125 -8.57 -0.51 7.45
C ARG A 125 -7.82 0.77 7.10
N ALA A 126 -7.59 1.64 8.09
CA ALA A 126 -6.84 2.87 7.88
C ALA A 126 -5.39 2.60 7.42
N ASP A 127 -4.75 1.53 7.91
CA ASP A 127 -3.43 1.09 7.46
C ASP A 127 -3.44 0.66 5.98
N LYS A 128 -4.48 -0.05 5.54
CA LYS A 128 -4.68 -0.35 4.11
C LYS A 128 -4.82 0.93 3.28
N GLU A 129 -5.62 1.89 3.75
CA GLU A 129 -5.81 3.17 3.06
C GLU A 129 -4.51 4.00 2.99
N VAL A 130 -3.64 3.92 4.02
CA VAL A 130 -2.30 4.52 3.98
C VAL A 130 -1.46 3.91 2.87
N ILE A 131 -1.44 2.58 2.74
CA ILE A 131 -0.69 1.90 1.67
C ILE A 131 -1.25 2.26 0.29
N GLU A 132 -2.58 2.29 0.12
CA GLU A 132 -3.23 2.72 -1.12
C GLU A 132 -2.88 4.17 -1.49
N TYR A 133 -2.87 5.07 -0.50
CA TYR A 133 -2.48 6.47 -0.68
C TYR A 133 -1.01 6.62 -1.10
N GLU A 134 -0.09 5.94 -0.41
CA GLU A 134 1.34 5.97 -0.77
C GLU A 134 1.58 5.42 -2.17
N TYR A 135 0.88 4.37 -2.50
CA TYR A 135 0.96 3.76 -3.82
C TYR A 135 0.41 4.68 -4.92
N LYS A 136 -0.71 5.38 -4.66
CA LYS A 136 -1.23 6.40 -5.57
C LYS A 136 -0.21 7.52 -5.82
N LEU A 137 0.49 8.00 -4.79
CA LEU A 137 1.54 9.01 -4.93
C LEU A 137 2.69 8.53 -5.83
N GLN A 138 3.16 7.30 -5.63
CA GLN A 138 4.21 6.71 -6.44
C GLN A 138 3.77 6.51 -7.90
N LEU A 139 2.54 6.05 -8.10
CA LEU A 139 1.99 5.84 -9.44
C LEU A 139 1.82 7.17 -10.18
N LEU A 140 1.33 8.21 -9.51
CA LEU A 140 1.23 9.55 -10.06
C LEU A 140 2.59 10.06 -10.53
N GLU A 141 3.64 9.92 -9.72
CA GLU A 141 5.00 10.30 -10.07
C GLU A 141 5.49 9.54 -11.32
N LYS A 142 5.39 8.21 -11.31
CA LYS A 142 5.83 7.37 -12.43
C LYS A 142 5.05 7.59 -13.72
N TYR A 143 3.77 7.88 -13.63
CA TYR A 143 2.95 8.24 -14.79
C TYR A 143 3.45 9.55 -15.44
N PHE A 144 3.70 10.58 -14.62
CA PHE A 144 4.23 11.83 -15.14
C PHE A 144 5.65 11.72 -15.67
N ASP A 145 6.52 10.90 -15.06
CA ASP A 145 7.86 10.60 -15.60
C ASP A 145 7.77 9.98 -17.00
N ALA A 146 6.86 9.01 -17.19
CA ALA A 146 6.60 8.38 -18.49
C ALA A 146 6.01 9.38 -19.49
N LEU A 147 5.10 10.24 -19.06
CA LEU A 147 4.50 11.28 -19.90
C LEU A 147 5.52 12.33 -20.35
N PHE A 148 6.38 12.80 -19.44
CA PHE A 148 7.49 13.71 -19.79
C PHE A 148 8.41 13.12 -20.85
N SER A 149 8.81 11.86 -20.67
CA SER A 149 9.70 11.20 -21.61
C SER A 149 9.03 10.93 -22.97
N GLN A 150 7.72 10.64 -22.97
CA GLN A 150 6.92 10.52 -24.21
C GLN A 150 6.92 11.82 -25.03
N GLU A 151 6.66 12.94 -24.36
CA GLU A 151 6.61 14.23 -25.01
C GLU A 151 8.01 14.68 -25.50
N LEU A 152 9.07 14.35 -24.76
CA LEU A 152 10.45 14.57 -25.20
C LEU A 152 10.75 13.80 -26.51
N VAL A 153 10.30 12.53 -26.62
CA VAL A 153 10.45 11.75 -27.86
C VAL A 153 9.75 12.43 -29.03
N LYS A 154 8.56 13.03 -28.84
CA LYS A 154 7.84 13.75 -29.90
C LYS A 154 8.66 14.95 -30.39
N ILE A 155 9.14 15.77 -29.45
CA ILE A 155 9.96 16.95 -29.77
C ILE A 155 11.23 16.56 -30.53
N GLN A 156 11.95 15.53 -30.09
CA GLN A 156 13.16 15.04 -30.72
C GLN A 156 12.89 14.47 -32.16
N LYS A 157 11.75 13.81 -32.35
CA LYS A 157 11.35 13.33 -33.69
C LYS A 157 11.08 14.46 -34.66
N GLU A 158 10.45 15.53 -34.22
CA GLU A 158 10.23 16.72 -35.06
C GLU A 158 11.56 17.39 -35.43
N GLN A 159 12.49 17.47 -34.47
CA GLN A 159 13.82 18.06 -34.73
C GLN A 159 14.63 17.27 -35.75
N ILE A 160 14.71 15.96 -35.63
CA ILE A 160 15.49 15.15 -36.59
C ILE A 160 14.89 15.21 -37.98
N GLN A 161 13.56 15.30 -38.12
CA GLN A 161 12.93 15.49 -39.44
C GLN A 161 13.38 16.79 -40.11
N ASN A 162 13.41 17.90 -39.35
CA ASN A 162 13.88 19.20 -39.82
C ASN A 162 15.37 19.16 -40.21
N THR A 163 16.21 18.50 -39.43
CA THR A 163 17.65 18.41 -39.72
C THR A 163 17.92 17.47 -40.87
N THR A 164 17.18 16.37 -41.02
CA THR A 164 17.28 15.48 -42.20
C THR A 164 16.98 16.23 -43.48
N PHE A 165 15.89 17.01 -43.52
CA PHE A 165 15.56 17.83 -44.70
C PHE A 165 16.69 18.82 -45.07
N ASN A 166 17.26 19.48 -44.07
CA ASN A 166 18.36 20.41 -44.29
C ASN A 166 19.67 19.71 -44.73
N LEU A 167 19.97 18.54 -44.16
CA LEU A 167 21.12 17.74 -44.52
C LEU A 167 21.07 17.35 -46.03
N GLU A 168 19.91 16.83 -46.47
CA GLU A 168 19.74 16.48 -47.90
C GLU A 168 19.86 17.68 -48.81
N ARG A 169 19.34 18.85 -48.42
CA ARG A 169 19.45 20.08 -49.16
C ARG A 169 20.91 20.55 -49.26
N ILE A 170 21.63 20.66 -48.16
CA ILE A 170 23.02 21.11 -48.11
C ILE A 170 23.92 20.16 -48.91
N LYS A 171 23.71 18.85 -48.81
CA LYS A 171 24.44 17.87 -49.61
C LYS A 171 24.35 18.16 -51.11
N LYS A 172 23.14 18.44 -51.62
CA LYS A 172 22.93 18.81 -53.02
C LYS A 172 23.58 20.14 -53.38
N GLU A 173 23.51 21.15 -52.47
CA GLU A 173 24.13 22.46 -52.72
C GLU A 173 25.67 22.39 -52.76
N VAL A 174 26.31 21.52 -51.98
CA VAL A 174 27.74 21.26 -52.02
C VAL A 174 28.13 20.50 -53.32
N GLU A 175 27.35 19.48 -53.70
CA GLU A 175 27.56 18.71 -54.95
C GLU A 175 27.56 19.60 -56.20
N ILE A 176 26.73 20.65 -56.21
CA ILE A 176 26.69 21.61 -57.35
C ILE A 176 27.62 22.83 -57.15
N GLY A 177 28.45 22.85 -56.10
CA GLY A 177 29.42 23.91 -55.84
C GLY A 177 28.86 25.21 -55.24
N ASN A 178 27.61 25.26 -54.83
CA ASN A 178 26.96 26.44 -54.24
C ASN A 178 27.30 26.67 -52.76
N LYS A 179 27.82 25.65 -52.06
CA LYS A 179 28.22 25.71 -50.65
C LYS A 179 29.57 25.01 -50.43
N PRO A 180 30.34 25.44 -49.40
CA PRO A 180 31.58 24.78 -49.04
C PRO A 180 31.30 23.47 -48.30
N GLU A 181 32.26 22.52 -48.37
CA GLU A 181 32.19 21.25 -47.64
C GLU A 181 32.09 21.42 -46.10
N SER A 182 32.59 22.52 -45.55
CA SER A 182 32.45 22.84 -44.13
C SER A 182 30.99 22.89 -43.69
N ASP A 183 30.09 23.49 -44.50
CA ASP A 183 28.67 23.56 -44.21
C ASP A 183 28.02 22.15 -44.17
N LEU A 184 28.54 21.22 -44.99
CA LEU A 184 28.09 19.82 -44.98
C LEU A 184 28.53 19.11 -43.68
N TYR A 185 29.78 19.29 -43.25
CA TYR A 185 30.26 18.69 -42.02
C TYR A 185 29.52 19.25 -40.79
N ASP A 186 29.22 20.54 -40.74
CA ASP A 186 28.48 21.18 -39.63
C ASP A 186 27.05 20.64 -39.55
N ILE A 187 26.35 20.48 -40.67
CA ILE A 187 24.97 19.91 -40.63
C ILE A 187 24.97 18.40 -40.36
N GLN A 188 26.00 17.65 -40.80
CA GLN A 188 26.18 16.25 -40.45
C GLN A 188 26.41 16.06 -38.95
N LEU A 189 27.23 16.94 -38.33
CA LEU A 189 27.43 16.95 -36.88
C LEU A 189 26.10 17.22 -36.15
N SER A 190 25.33 18.23 -36.62
CA SER A 190 24.02 18.54 -36.04
C SER A 190 23.04 17.37 -36.19
N PHE A 191 23.02 16.69 -37.32
CA PHE A 191 22.19 15.50 -37.53
C PHE A 191 22.58 14.36 -36.59
N SER A 192 23.87 14.07 -36.43
CA SER A 192 24.36 13.03 -35.54
C SER A 192 24.02 13.33 -34.06
N GLN A 193 24.04 14.62 -33.65
CA GLN A 193 23.61 15.05 -32.33
C GLN A 193 22.11 14.85 -32.14
N ASP A 194 21.28 15.15 -33.15
CA ASP A 194 19.83 14.93 -33.08
C ASP A 194 19.47 13.42 -33.05
N GLU A 195 20.18 12.57 -33.82
CA GLU A 195 20.04 11.11 -33.77
C GLU A 195 20.33 10.58 -32.36
N LYS A 196 21.45 11.03 -31.78
CA LYS A 196 21.81 10.68 -30.38
C LYS A 196 20.72 11.13 -29.43
N GLY A 197 20.26 12.37 -29.51
CA GLY A 197 19.20 12.92 -28.64
C GLY A 197 17.88 12.14 -28.75
N LEU A 198 17.48 11.76 -29.97
CA LEU A 198 16.30 10.93 -30.16
C LEU A 198 16.48 9.53 -29.58
N LEU A 199 17.64 8.90 -29.76
CA LEU A 199 17.91 7.57 -29.21
C LEU A 199 17.86 7.60 -27.68
N GLU A 200 18.50 8.59 -27.04
CA GLU A 200 18.48 8.78 -25.58
C GLU A 200 17.05 9.02 -25.06
N ALA A 201 16.25 9.84 -25.76
CA ALA A 201 14.85 10.08 -25.38
C ALA A 201 13.99 8.81 -25.50
N VAL A 202 14.16 8.01 -26.56
CA VAL A 202 13.45 6.74 -26.75
C VAL A 202 13.82 5.74 -25.65
N GLN A 203 15.12 5.61 -25.35
CA GLN A 203 15.59 4.71 -24.27
C GLN A 203 15.03 5.14 -22.91
N LEU A 204 15.04 6.43 -22.61
CA LEU A 204 14.44 6.96 -21.37
C LEU A 204 12.95 6.62 -21.30
N PHE A 205 12.20 6.85 -22.37
CA PHE A 205 10.77 6.55 -22.41
C PHE A 205 10.49 5.05 -22.23
N GLU A 206 11.28 4.17 -22.81
CA GLU A 206 11.14 2.73 -22.61
C GLU A 206 11.39 2.32 -21.16
N ILE A 207 12.40 2.92 -20.52
CA ILE A 207 12.70 2.68 -19.09
C ILE A 207 11.56 3.18 -18.19
N GLN A 208 11.05 4.39 -18.43
CA GLN A 208 9.97 4.95 -17.62
C GLN A 208 8.67 4.16 -17.77
N LYS A 209 8.34 3.72 -18.99
CA LYS A 209 7.23 2.79 -19.23
C LYS A 209 7.40 1.50 -18.43
N LEU A 210 8.56 0.87 -18.54
CA LEU A 210 8.84 -0.38 -17.84
C LEU A 210 8.67 -0.22 -16.33
N GLN A 211 9.23 0.84 -15.73
CA GLN A 211 9.11 1.12 -14.30
C GLN A 211 7.66 1.31 -13.87
N LEU A 212 6.84 2.02 -14.66
CA LEU A 212 5.42 2.20 -14.35
C LEU A 212 4.65 0.87 -14.38
N PHE A 213 4.87 0.03 -15.40
CA PHE A 213 4.20 -1.27 -15.51
C PHE A 213 4.68 -2.27 -14.46
N GLN A 214 5.97 -2.23 -14.10
CA GLN A 214 6.50 -3.00 -12.96
C GLN A 214 5.86 -2.58 -11.64
N LEU A 215 5.71 -1.27 -11.41
CA LEU A 215 5.01 -0.76 -10.23
C LEU A 215 3.56 -1.26 -10.19
N MET A 216 2.87 -1.32 -11.31
CA MET A 216 1.49 -1.84 -11.40
C MET A 216 1.39 -3.36 -11.29
N ASN A 217 2.50 -4.11 -11.24
CA ASN A 217 2.54 -5.57 -11.33
C ASN A 217 1.74 -6.10 -12.54
N PHE A 218 1.87 -5.42 -13.67
CA PHE A 218 1.13 -5.72 -14.90
C PHE A 218 2.09 -5.97 -16.06
N ALA A 219 1.97 -7.14 -16.69
CA ALA A 219 2.75 -7.50 -17.87
C ALA A 219 2.04 -7.01 -19.13
N VAL A 220 2.76 -6.28 -19.98
CA VAL A 220 2.27 -5.81 -21.28
C VAL A 220 3.00 -6.59 -22.39
N GLU A 221 2.24 -7.25 -23.26
CA GLU A 221 2.82 -8.03 -24.36
C GLU A 221 3.61 -7.15 -25.36
N ASN A 222 3.12 -5.95 -25.65
CA ASN A 222 3.76 -5.00 -26.55
C ASN A 222 3.97 -3.63 -25.90
N LEU A 223 5.00 -3.52 -25.07
CA LEU A 223 5.35 -2.29 -24.36
C LEU A 223 5.67 -1.13 -25.34
N LYS A 224 6.20 -1.43 -26.53
CA LYS A 224 6.57 -0.40 -27.52
C LYS A 224 5.35 0.38 -28.06
N ALA A 225 4.20 -0.27 -28.16
CA ALA A 225 2.98 0.35 -28.67
C ALA A 225 2.20 1.18 -27.61
N VAL A 226 2.63 1.15 -26.35
CA VAL A 226 1.97 1.89 -25.27
C VAL A 226 2.26 3.39 -25.38
N THR A 227 1.20 4.18 -25.25
CA THR A 227 1.22 5.64 -25.15
C THR A 227 0.43 6.10 -23.92
N PHE A 228 0.69 7.32 -23.47
CA PHE A 228 0.01 7.92 -22.31
C PHE A 228 -0.77 9.15 -22.74
N GLU A 229 -1.94 9.32 -22.13
CA GLU A 229 -2.80 10.47 -22.37
C GLU A 229 -2.32 11.66 -21.54
N VAL A 230 -2.31 12.85 -22.13
CA VAL A 230 -2.09 14.08 -21.39
C VAL A 230 -3.34 14.35 -20.57
N TYR A 231 -3.22 14.31 -19.25
CA TYR A 231 -4.32 14.65 -18.35
C TYR A 231 -4.53 16.16 -18.38
N LEU A 232 -5.69 16.60 -18.86
CA LEU A 232 -6.12 17.98 -18.77
C LEU A 232 -6.84 18.13 -17.42
N ALA A 233 -6.14 18.62 -16.40
CA ALA A 233 -6.75 18.92 -15.12
C ALA A 233 -7.79 20.04 -15.33
N GLU A 234 -9.04 19.80 -14.94
CA GLU A 234 -9.99 20.86 -14.70
C GLU A 234 -9.43 21.83 -13.63
N GLU A 235 -9.73 23.12 -13.76
CA GLU A 235 -9.30 24.09 -12.76
C GLU A 235 -9.80 23.65 -11.39
N THR A 236 -8.89 23.22 -10.54
CA THR A 236 -9.23 22.80 -9.18
C THR A 236 -9.63 24.01 -8.37
N GLU A 237 -10.79 23.93 -7.72
CA GLU A 237 -11.25 24.95 -6.76
C GLU A 237 -10.17 25.31 -5.73
N PRO A 238 -10.26 26.53 -5.16
CA PRO A 238 -9.29 26.97 -4.14
C PRO A 238 -9.20 25.93 -3.02
N VAL A 239 -7.98 25.51 -2.69
CA VAL A 239 -7.69 24.57 -1.62
C VAL A 239 -8.26 25.06 -0.30
N ASP A 240 -9.36 24.46 0.17
CA ASP A 240 -9.85 24.70 1.53
C ASP A 240 -8.84 24.14 2.54
N LYS A 241 -8.15 25.04 3.23
CA LYS A 241 -7.10 24.71 4.20
C LYS A 241 -7.62 24.05 5.48
N SER A 242 -8.95 23.93 5.65
CA SER A 242 -9.57 23.49 6.90
C SER A 242 -9.86 21.98 6.96
N VAL A 243 -9.94 21.29 5.83
CA VAL A 243 -10.35 19.87 5.79
C VAL A 243 -9.26 18.99 5.18
N PHE A 244 -8.66 18.14 6.01
CA PHE A 244 -7.73 17.11 5.58
C PHE A 244 -8.37 15.72 5.76
N LYS A 245 -8.58 15.00 4.66
CA LYS A 245 -9.02 13.60 4.65
C LYS A 245 -7.85 12.66 4.30
N ASN A 246 -6.71 12.87 4.93
CA ASN A 246 -5.52 12.08 4.64
C ASN A 246 -5.52 10.80 5.49
N PRO A 247 -5.34 9.60 4.89
CA PRO A 247 -5.35 8.34 5.61
C PRO A 247 -4.30 8.23 6.73
N LYS A 248 -3.16 8.91 6.60
CA LYS A 248 -2.12 8.93 7.64
C LYS A 248 -2.58 9.64 8.90
N ILE A 249 -3.39 10.69 8.77
CA ILE A 249 -3.97 11.40 9.92
C ILE A 249 -4.97 10.48 10.62
N GLU A 250 -5.85 9.80 9.87
CA GLU A 250 -6.83 8.88 10.43
C GLU A 250 -6.17 7.71 11.15
N TYR A 251 -5.16 7.09 10.53
CA TYR A 251 -4.38 6.03 11.15
C TYR A 251 -3.73 6.47 12.47
N ALA A 252 -3.14 7.67 12.50
CA ALA A 252 -2.50 8.22 13.70
C ALA A 252 -3.52 8.51 14.81
N GLU A 253 -4.71 9.04 14.47
CA GLU A 253 -5.79 9.27 15.43
C GLU A 253 -6.37 7.96 16.00
N LEU A 254 -6.55 6.95 15.16
CA LEU A 254 -6.99 5.62 15.60
C LEU A 254 -5.94 4.95 16.50
N SER A 255 -4.65 5.12 16.19
CA SER A 255 -3.54 4.65 17.03
C SER A 255 -3.60 5.29 18.44
N TYR A 256 -3.88 6.59 18.51
CA TYR A 256 -4.09 7.26 19.79
C TYR A 256 -5.35 6.75 20.52
N LYS A 257 -6.48 6.55 19.84
CA LYS A 257 -7.68 5.96 20.42
C LYS A 257 -7.40 4.57 20.99
N ARG A 258 -6.64 3.75 20.26
CA ARG A 258 -6.21 2.42 20.70
C ARG A 258 -5.38 2.50 21.99
N SER A 259 -4.37 3.39 22.05
CA SER A 259 -3.51 3.52 23.23
C SER A 259 -4.31 3.93 24.49
N LYS A 260 -5.38 4.72 24.34
CA LYS A 260 -6.31 5.02 25.45
C LYS A 260 -7.09 3.80 25.93
N LYS A 261 -7.43 2.86 25.03
CA LYS A 261 -8.09 1.60 25.42
C LYS A 261 -7.16 0.64 26.16
N GLU A 262 -5.86 0.65 25.84
CA GLU A 262 -4.87 -0.12 26.63
C GLU A 262 -4.83 0.34 28.11
N ILE A 263 -4.95 1.64 28.38
CA ILE A 263 -5.07 2.16 29.75
C ILE A 263 -6.36 1.61 30.41
N SER A 264 -7.46 1.53 29.65
CA SER A 264 -8.74 1.02 30.18
C SER A 264 -8.64 -0.47 30.53
N ILE A 265 -7.95 -1.28 29.70
CA ILE A 265 -7.68 -2.69 29.97
C ILE A 265 -6.88 -2.83 31.28
N LEU A 266 -5.77 -2.09 31.42
CA LEU A 266 -4.96 -2.12 32.63
C LEU A 266 -5.70 -1.67 33.89
N ARG A 267 -6.66 -0.75 33.77
CA ARG A 267 -7.51 -0.32 34.90
C ARG A 267 -8.53 -1.37 35.27
N SER A 268 -9.09 -2.08 34.31
CA SER A 268 -10.09 -3.11 34.52
C SER A 268 -9.55 -4.32 35.31
N ASP A 269 -8.24 -4.57 35.25
CA ASP A 269 -7.59 -5.62 36.04
C ASP A 269 -7.57 -5.33 37.57
N ASN A 270 -7.94 -4.12 38.00
CA ASN A 270 -8.16 -3.79 39.41
C ASN A 270 -9.64 -3.97 39.85
N LEU A 271 -10.51 -4.33 38.89
CA LEU A 271 -11.93 -4.54 39.18
C LEU A 271 -12.22 -6.00 39.54
N PRO A 272 -13.27 -6.28 40.29
CA PRO A 272 -13.70 -7.64 40.59
C PRO A 272 -14.01 -8.42 39.31
N SER A 273 -13.71 -9.73 39.32
CA SER A 273 -14.14 -10.67 38.27
C SER A 273 -14.90 -11.84 38.88
N ILE A 274 -15.91 -12.35 38.16
CA ILE A 274 -16.72 -13.50 38.55
C ILE A 274 -16.61 -14.55 37.46
N SER A 275 -16.23 -15.77 37.80
CA SER A 275 -16.26 -16.94 36.94
C SER A 275 -17.08 -18.06 37.51
N GLY A 276 -17.75 -18.80 36.64
CA GLY A 276 -18.37 -20.07 36.94
C GLY A 276 -17.47 -21.22 36.56
N TYR A 277 -17.47 -22.28 37.31
CA TYR A 277 -16.73 -23.49 36.95
C TYR A 277 -17.52 -24.74 37.24
N TYR A 278 -17.25 -25.76 36.43
CA TYR A 278 -17.68 -27.13 36.67
C TYR A 278 -16.47 -28.04 36.51
N SER A 279 -16.29 -29.01 37.40
CA SER A 279 -15.23 -30.02 37.30
C SER A 279 -15.83 -31.41 37.54
N LEU A 280 -15.51 -32.33 36.66
CA LEU A 280 -15.70 -33.75 36.87
C LEU A 280 -14.32 -34.39 36.95
N SER A 281 -13.99 -35.02 38.06
CA SER A 281 -12.71 -35.71 38.25
C SER A 281 -12.94 -37.14 38.72
N THR A 282 -11.99 -37.99 38.37
CA THR A 282 -11.92 -39.38 38.86
C THR A 282 -10.46 -39.82 38.89
N PHE A 283 -10.18 -40.88 39.67
CA PHE A 283 -8.82 -41.38 39.77
C PHE A 283 -8.79 -42.89 39.98
N TYR A 284 -7.64 -43.49 39.64
CA TYR A 284 -7.26 -44.85 39.98
C TYR A 284 -5.93 -44.81 40.75
N SER A 285 -5.84 -45.62 41.80
CA SER A 285 -4.63 -45.77 42.59
C SER A 285 -4.40 -47.24 42.89
N SER A 286 -3.19 -47.75 42.69
CA SER A 286 -2.81 -49.16 42.95
C SER A 286 -1.36 -49.26 43.40
N PRO A 287 -1.05 -50.01 44.45
CA PRO A 287 0.33 -50.38 44.80
C PRO A 287 0.98 -51.19 43.67
N ILE A 288 2.25 -50.90 43.35
CA ILE A 288 2.98 -51.54 42.27
C ILE A 288 3.54 -52.89 42.70
N ASN A 289 4.09 -52.94 43.94
CA ASN A 289 4.86 -54.06 44.46
C ASN A 289 4.07 -55.00 45.40
N GLN A 290 2.83 -54.69 45.67
CA GLN A 290 1.93 -55.50 46.55
C GLN A 290 0.55 -55.62 45.91
N PRO A 291 0.37 -56.55 44.93
CA PRO A 291 -0.94 -56.79 44.37
C PRO A 291 -1.86 -57.30 45.50
N ASN A 292 -2.88 -56.52 45.81
CA ASN A 292 -3.86 -56.86 46.81
C ASN A 292 -5.09 -57.48 46.09
N GLU A 293 -5.37 -58.77 46.29
CA GLU A 293 -6.49 -59.46 45.66
C GLU A 293 -7.87 -58.85 45.96
N ASN A 294 -7.95 -58.03 47.02
CA ASN A 294 -9.15 -57.32 47.43
C ASN A 294 -9.23 -55.86 46.85
N MET A 295 -8.32 -55.45 45.97
CA MET A 295 -8.31 -54.12 45.45
C MET A 295 -9.34 -53.97 44.31
N PRO A 296 -10.21 -52.90 44.33
CA PRO A 296 -11.15 -52.67 43.24
C PRO A 296 -10.44 -52.51 41.91
N SER A 297 -11.00 -53.04 40.84
CA SER A 297 -10.45 -52.93 39.51
C SER A 297 -10.35 -51.48 39.03
N PHE A 298 -9.53 -51.21 38.03
CA PHE A 298 -9.44 -49.88 37.40
C PHE A 298 -10.83 -49.32 37.07
N LYS A 299 -11.69 -50.12 36.46
CA LYS A 299 -13.05 -49.72 36.05
C LYS A 299 -13.90 -49.35 37.30
N SER A 300 -13.85 -50.18 38.34
CA SER A 300 -14.62 -49.93 39.57
C SER A 300 -14.15 -48.63 40.25
N GLN A 301 -12.83 -48.43 40.44
CA GLN A 301 -12.31 -47.20 41.06
C GLN A 301 -12.64 -45.97 40.19
N PHE A 302 -12.53 -46.08 38.86
CA PHE A 302 -12.81 -44.98 37.95
C PHE A 302 -14.29 -44.57 37.98
N ASP A 303 -15.21 -45.53 38.18
CA ASP A 303 -16.63 -45.25 38.31
C ASP A 303 -17.01 -44.76 39.72
N ASP A 304 -16.41 -45.33 40.77
CA ASP A 304 -16.74 -45.00 42.18
C ASP A 304 -16.12 -43.70 42.68
N ASN A 305 -14.93 -43.30 42.11
CA ASN A 305 -14.19 -42.10 42.51
C ASN A 305 -14.64 -40.84 41.76
N LYS A 306 -15.75 -40.89 41.04
CA LYS A 306 -16.29 -39.72 40.35
C LYS A 306 -16.71 -38.62 41.34
N ASN A 307 -16.11 -37.46 41.14
CA ASN A 307 -16.45 -36.27 41.91
C ASN A 307 -16.90 -35.15 41.00
N HIS A 308 -18.03 -34.54 41.28
CA HIS A 308 -18.61 -33.40 40.60
C HIS A 308 -18.54 -32.17 41.46
N GLU A 309 -17.93 -31.12 40.94
CA GLU A 309 -17.88 -29.83 41.64
C GLU A 309 -18.42 -28.74 40.69
N VAL A 310 -19.35 -27.93 41.21
CA VAL A 310 -19.86 -26.73 40.51
C VAL A 310 -19.79 -25.56 41.45
N GLY A 311 -19.33 -24.43 40.96
CA GLY A 311 -19.16 -23.27 41.81
C GLY A 311 -18.99 -21.95 41.07
N LEU A 312 -18.99 -20.90 41.88
CA LEU A 312 -18.66 -19.54 41.47
C LEU A 312 -17.38 -19.11 42.18
N ARG A 313 -16.51 -18.43 41.43
CA ARG A 313 -15.29 -17.84 41.98
C ARG A 313 -15.34 -16.33 41.79
N LEU A 314 -15.33 -15.60 42.92
CA LEU A 314 -15.15 -14.16 42.94
C LEU A 314 -13.68 -13.85 43.20
N ASN A 315 -13.06 -13.07 42.34
CA ASN A 315 -11.69 -12.59 42.52
C ASN A 315 -11.70 -11.07 42.62
N ILE A 316 -11.23 -10.54 43.75
CA ILE A 316 -11.09 -9.10 44.03
C ILE A 316 -9.62 -8.81 44.29
N PRO A 317 -8.90 -8.17 43.37
CA PRO A 317 -7.49 -7.82 43.61
C PRO A 317 -7.41 -6.67 44.63
N VAL A 318 -6.91 -6.95 45.82
CA VAL A 318 -6.82 -5.96 46.92
C VAL A 318 -5.51 -5.17 46.86
N PHE A 319 -4.40 -5.85 46.66
CA PHE A 319 -3.07 -5.22 46.60
C PHE A 319 -2.12 -6.04 45.72
N ASN A 320 -1.38 -5.36 44.86
CA ASN A 320 -0.45 -5.98 43.89
C ASN A 320 0.97 -5.38 43.94
N GLY A 321 1.40 -4.83 45.06
CA GLY A 321 2.74 -4.24 45.22
C GLY A 321 2.99 -3.04 44.28
N PHE A 322 1.97 -2.23 44.00
CA PHE A 322 2.02 -1.07 43.09
C PHE A 322 2.40 -1.43 41.62
N LYS A 323 2.50 -2.72 41.29
CA LYS A 323 2.87 -3.16 39.91
C LYS A 323 1.90 -2.59 38.90
N ARG A 324 0.60 -2.69 39.13
CA ARG A 324 -0.46 -2.21 38.24
C ARG A 324 -0.44 -0.68 38.09
N SER A 325 -0.27 0.05 39.21
CA SER A 325 -0.15 1.51 39.18
C SER A 325 0.99 2.00 38.26
N ARG A 326 2.17 1.33 38.36
CA ARG A 326 3.31 1.63 37.49
C ARG A 326 3.01 1.33 36.03
N GLN A 327 2.34 0.20 35.73
CA GLN A 327 1.94 -0.14 34.36
C GLN A 327 0.94 0.86 33.77
N ILE A 328 -0.06 1.30 34.56
CA ILE A 328 -1.02 2.33 34.15
C ILE A 328 -0.30 3.66 33.86
N THR A 329 0.65 4.06 34.72
CA THR A 329 1.43 5.29 34.52
C THR A 329 2.27 5.21 33.26
N ALA A 330 2.98 4.11 33.03
CA ALA A 330 3.75 3.87 31.81
C ALA A 330 2.86 3.92 30.57
N SER A 331 1.68 3.28 30.60
CA SER A 331 0.72 3.30 29.48
C SER A 331 0.13 4.70 29.23
N LYS A 332 -0.04 5.54 30.26
CA LYS A 332 -0.42 6.95 30.08
C LYS A 332 0.66 7.75 29.37
N ILE A 333 1.94 7.55 29.73
CA ILE A 333 3.09 8.18 29.06
C ILE A 333 3.15 7.73 27.58
N GLU A 334 2.95 6.45 27.32
CA GLU A 334 2.91 5.94 25.94
C GLU A 334 1.73 6.54 25.14
N ALA A 335 0.55 6.68 25.75
CA ALA A 335 -0.60 7.33 25.11
C ALA A 335 -0.32 8.81 24.80
N GLU A 336 0.37 9.54 25.67
CA GLU A 336 0.76 10.92 25.40
C GLU A 336 1.78 11.00 24.27
N LYS A 337 2.76 10.10 24.23
CA LYS A 337 3.70 9.97 23.11
C LYS A 337 2.97 9.72 21.79
N VAL A 338 2.03 8.77 21.74
CA VAL A 338 1.23 8.48 20.53
C VAL A 338 0.37 9.68 20.12
N LYS A 339 -0.14 10.46 21.07
CA LYS A 339 -0.85 11.71 20.81
C LYS A 339 0.05 12.72 20.11
N LEU A 340 1.27 12.93 20.61
CA LEU A 340 2.25 13.84 19.99
C LEU A 340 2.63 13.37 18.58
N VAL A 341 2.76 12.05 18.34
CA VAL A 341 2.98 11.49 17.00
C VAL A 341 1.80 11.82 16.07
N SER A 342 0.56 11.75 16.56
CA SER A 342 -0.62 12.12 15.77
C SER A 342 -0.65 13.62 15.44
N GLU A 343 -0.27 14.48 16.38
CA GLU A 343 -0.14 15.92 16.14
C GLU A 343 0.99 16.23 15.14
N GLN A 344 2.12 15.54 15.24
CA GLN A 344 3.24 15.66 14.32
C GLN A 344 2.85 15.27 12.88
N GLU A 345 2.07 14.18 12.71
CA GLU A 345 1.63 13.75 11.38
C GLU A 345 0.69 14.78 10.73
N LYS A 346 -0.21 15.41 11.51
CA LYS A 346 -1.04 16.53 11.02
C LYS A 346 -0.19 17.69 10.51
N ILE A 347 0.80 18.10 11.30
CA ILE A 347 1.72 19.18 10.92
C ILE A 347 2.48 18.80 9.64
N ARG A 348 2.96 17.56 9.55
CA ARG A 348 3.70 17.06 8.39
C ARG A 348 2.86 17.10 7.10
N ILE A 349 1.61 16.68 7.16
CA ILE A 349 0.69 16.73 6.02
C ILE A 349 0.40 18.18 5.62
N GLN A 350 0.18 19.08 6.58
CA GLN A 350 0.00 20.51 6.32
C GLN A 350 1.22 21.12 5.62
N GLN A 351 2.42 20.83 6.11
CA GLN A 351 3.67 21.30 5.49
C GLN A 351 3.86 20.75 4.06
N GLN A 352 3.48 19.49 3.82
CA GLN A 352 3.53 18.91 2.47
C GLN A 352 2.57 19.63 1.51
N VAL A 353 1.33 19.91 1.92
CA VAL A 353 0.36 20.66 1.11
C VAL A 353 0.87 22.10 0.84
N GLU A 354 1.42 22.76 1.84
CA GLU A 354 1.99 24.10 1.69
C GLU A 354 3.16 24.13 0.70
N LEU A 355 4.06 23.14 0.79
CA LEU A 355 5.20 23.01 -0.12
C LEU A 355 4.72 22.81 -1.57
N GLU A 356 3.81 21.88 -1.81
CA GLU A 356 3.31 21.60 -3.16
C GLU A 356 2.47 22.77 -3.72
N THR A 357 1.72 23.47 -2.86
CA THR A 357 0.99 24.68 -3.25
C THR A 357 1.97 25.80 -3.67
N THR A 358 3.07 25.95 -2.93
CA THR A 358 4.12 26.91 -3.28
C THR A 358 4.78 26.57 -4.60
N ARG A 359 5.11 25.27 -4.82
CA ARG A 359 5.66 24.79 -6.11
C ARG A 359 4.71 25.06 -7.27
N LYS A 360 3.42 24.72 -7.12
CA LYS A 360 2.38 25.02 -8.12
C LYS A 360 2.36 26.48 -8.48
N LYS A 361 2.36 27.38 -7.48
CA LYS A 361 2.39 28.83 -7.70
C LYS A 361 3.65 29.29 -8.46
N GLN A 362 4.81 28.75 -8.14
CA GLN A 362 6.06 29.05 -8.84
C GLN A 362 5.99 28.60 -10.32
N TYR A 363 5.50 27.38 -10.61
CA TYR A 363 5.31 26.91 -11.98
C TYR A 363 4.31 27.79 -12.75
N MET A 364 3.20 28.19 -12.14
CA MET A 364 2.23 29.09 -12.76
C MET A 364 2.82 30.48 -13.06
N GLN A 365 3.64 31.02 -12.16
CA GLN A 365 4.33 32.29 -12.38
C GLN A 365 5.35 32.21 -13.51
N LEU A 366 6.03 31.07 -13.66
CA LEU A 366 7.01 30.83 -14.72
C LEU A 366 6.35 30.62 -16.08
N ALA A 367 5.11 30.11 -16.11
CA ALA A 367 4.41 29.71 -17.36
C ALA A 367 4.33 30.85 -18.38
N SER A 368 4.00 32.08 -17.96
CA SER A 368 3.91 33.24 -18.85
C SER A 368 5.26 33.59 -19.49
N ASN A 369 6.36 33.54 -18.73
CA ASN A 369 7.70 33.81 -19.23
C ASN A 369 8.14 32.73 -20.23
N LEU A 370 7.90 31.46 -19.92
CA LEU A 370 8.23 30.33 -20.82
C LEU A 370 7.41 30.39 -22.10
N GLN A 371 6.13 30.77 -22.04
CA GLN A 371 5.29 30.97 -23.21
C GLN A 371 5.85 32.07 -24.13
N ASN A 372 6.27 33.20 -23.56
CA ASN A 372 6.90 34.27 -24.32
C ASN A 372 8.25 33.85 -24.92
N THR A 373 9.09 33.15 -24.12
CA THR A 373 10.37 32.61 -24.57
C THR A 373 10.16 31.66 -25.75
N LEU A 374 9.21 30.74 -25.65
CA LEU A 374 8.85 29.81 -26.72
C LEU A 374 8.39 30.56 -27.99
N LYS A 375 7.51 31.56 -27.83
CA LYS A 375 7.02 32.39 -28.92
C LYS A 375 8.19 33.08 -29.66
N TYR A 376 9.10 33.70 -28.92
CA TYR A 376 10.25 34.37 -29.53
C TYR A 376 11.27 33.39 -30.11
N ALA A 377 11.49 32.23 -29.51
CA ALA A 377 12.32 31.18 -30.03
C ALA A 377 11.77 30.64 -31.37
N LYS A 378 10.45 30.44 -31.48
CA LYS A 378 9.78 30.02 -32.75
C LYS A 378 9.95 31.05 -33.84
N GLU A 379 9.76 32.32 -33.57
CA GLU A 379 9.96 33.38 -34.58
C GLU A 379 11.45 33.56 -34.98
N SER A 380 12.36 33.46 -34.01
CA SER A 380 13.81 33.48 -34.28
C SER A 380 14.21 32.30 -35.15
N PHE A 381 13.74 31.11 -34.84
CA PHE A 381 14.02 29.91 -35.63
C PHE A 381 13.43 30.04 -37.05
N ARG A 382 12.16 30.43 -37.19
CA ARG A 382 11.52 30.65 -38.50
C ARG A 382 12.31 31.62 -39.37
N THR A 383 12.76 32.73 -38.79
CA THR A 383 13.55 33.76 -39.51
C THR A 383 14.95 33.24 -39.90
N THR A 384 15.60 32.53 -38.94
CA THR A 384 16.94 31.96 -39.18
C THR A 384 16.90 30.85 -40.18
N GLN A 385 15.87 30.01 -40.19
CA GLN A 385 15.65 28.96 -41.18
C GLN A 385 15.50 29.54 -42.59
N ALA A 386 14.72 30.62 -42.74
CA ALA A 386 14.60 31.31 -44.02
C ALA A 386 15.94 31.90 -44.51
N LYS A 387 16.73 32.51 -43.62
CA LYS A 387 18.08 33.01 -43.92
C LYS A 387 19.05 31.89 -44.27
N PHE A 388 18.99 30.74 -43.56
CA PHE A 388 19.81 29.57 -43.81
C PHE A 388 19.47 28.95 -45.18
N THR A 389 18.18 28.87 -45.50
CA THR A 389 17.71 28.37 -46.80
C THR A 389 18.17 29.28 -47.97
N SER A 390 18.22 30.61 -47.75
CA SER A 390 18.73 31.58 -48.76
C SER A 390 20.26 31.78 -48.73
N GLY A 391 21.02 30.98 -47.95
CA GLY A 391 22.47 31.08 -47.87
C GLY A 391 23.02 32.29 -47.11
N LYS A 392 22.19 33.02 -46.36
CA LYS A 392 22.57 34.25 -45.62
C LYS A 392 23.17 34.02 -44.26
N VAL A 393 23.05 32.82 -43.72
CA VAL A 393 23.66 32.36 -42.44
C VAL A 393 24.22 30.96 -42.62
N ASP A 394 25.22 30.62 -41.83
CA ASP A 394 25.89 29.31 -41.86
C ASP A 394 25.11 28.26 -41.03
N ALA A 395 25.57 27.01 -41.09
CA ALA A 395 24.97 25.89 -40.38
C ALA A 395 25.13 25.99 -38.85
N VAL A 396 26.18 26.65 -38.36
CA VAL A 396 26.44 26.82 -36.92
C VAL A 396 25.38 27.71 -36.29
N ILE A 397 25.09 28.87 -36.90
CA ILE A 397 24.04 29.80 -36.43
C ILE A 397 22.67 29.12 -36.48
N TYR A 398 22.36 28.40 -37.58
CA TYR A 398 21.13 27.63 -37.73
C TYR A 398 20.97 26.62 -36.59
N THR A 399 22.00 25.81 -36.31
CA THR A 399 22.00 24.77 -35.28
C THR A 399 21.85 25.38 -33.86
N SER A 400 22.52 26.50 -33.61
CA SER A 400 22.40 27.21 -32.33
C SER A 400 20.96 27.66 -32.06
N VAL A 401 20.29 28.31 -33.00
CA VAL A 401 18.91 28.80 -32.87
C VAL A 401 17.90 27.62 -32.82
N LYS A 402 18.17 26.55 -33.57
CA LYS A 402 17.40 25.29 -33.47
C LYS A 402 17.46 24.72 -32.10
N ASN A 403 18.63 24.60 -31.47
CA ASN A 403 18.79 24.06 -30.12
C ASN A 403 18.14 24.96 -29.08
N GLN A 404 18.13 26.27 -29.27
CA GLN A 404 17.41 27.20 -28.39
C GLN A 404 15.89 27.01 -28.48
N LEU A 405 15.34 26.74 -29.67
CA LEU A 405 13.92 26.41 -29.82
C LEU A 405 13.60 25.09 -29.13
N LEU A 406 14.40 24.04 -29.33
CA LEU A 406 14.23 22.72 -28.69
C LEU A 406 14.16 22.84 -27.15
N SER A 407 15.14 23.57 -26.57
CA SER A 407 15.14 23.82 -25.12
C SER A 407 13.88 24.58 -24.67
N SER A 408 13.46 25.61 -25.42
CA SER A 408 12.28 26.40 -25.07
C SER A 408 10.97 25.59 -25.16
N GLU A 409 10.85 24.71 -26.12
CA GLU A 409 9.69 23.79 -26.27
C GLU A 409 9.65 22.81 -25.11
N TYR A 410 10.77 22.20 -24.76
CA TYR A 410 10.87 21.27 -23.64
C TYR A 410 10.57 21.95 -22.30
N ASP A 411 11.15 23.14 -22.04
CA ASP A 411 10.94 23.85 -20.79
C ASP A 411 9.47 24.28 -20.61
N PHE A 412 8.82 24.77 -21.67
CA PHE A 412 7.41 25.14 -21.65
C PHE A 412 6.50 23.93 -21.38
N LEU A 413 6.71 22.83 -22.10
CA LEU A 413 5.96 21.60 -21.95
C LEU A 413 6.13 21.02 -20.54
N LYS A 414 7.38 20.91 -20.08
CA LYS A 414 7.72 20.40 -18.75
C LYS A 414 7.04 21.19 -17.67
N ASN A 415 7.08 22.53 -17.76
CA ASN A 415 6.45 23.41 -16.77
C ASN A 415 4.92 23.19 -16.72
N ASN A 416 4.26 23.05 -17.86
CA ASN A 416 2.81 22.81 -17.92
C ASN A 416 2.42 21.47 -17.28
N LEU A 417 3.20 20.42 -17.52
CA LEU A 417 2.99 19.12 -16.91
C LEU A 417 3.28 19.16 -15.39
N LEU A 418 4.26 19.95 -14.93
CA LEU A 418 4.55 20.16 -13.52
C LEU A 418 3.42 20.90 -12.78
N VAL A 419 2.72 21.85 -13.43
CA VAL A 419 1.52 22.49 -12.86
C VAL A 419 0.42 21.46 -12.64
N GLN A 420 0.17 20.58 -13.62
CA GLN A 420 -0.84 19.53 -13.52
C GLN A 420 -0.48 18.50 -12.45
N TYR A 421 0.77 18.01 -12.46
CA TYR A 421 1.29 17.10 -11.45
C TYR A 421 1.12 17.65 -10.03
N ALA A 422 1.52 18.91 -9.80
CA ALA A 422 1.39 19.56 -8.48
C ALA A 422 -0.08 19.70 -8.07
N SER A 423 -1.00 19.98 -9.00
CA SER A 423 -2.44 20.08 -8.73
C SER A 423 -3.01 18.72 -8.26
N LEU A 424 -2.74 17.65 -8.99
CA LEU A 424 -3.19 16.31 -8.65
C LEU A 424 -2.57 15.82 -7.33
N LYS A 425 -1.28 16.11 -7.13
CA LYS A 425 -0.58 15.76 -5.89
C LYS A 425 -1.15 16.47 -4.67
N ILE A 426 -1.53 17.74 -4.77
CA ILE A 426 -2.19 18.49 -3.71
C ILE A 426 -3.54 17.85 -3.36
N ASN A 427 -4.36 17.54 -4.36
CA ASN A 427 -5.66 16.89 -4.16
C ASN A 427 -5.50 15.53 -3.47
N LEU A 428 -4.53 14.75 -3.92
CA LEU A 428 -4.25 13.44 -3.35
C LEU A 428 -3.78 13.54 -1.89
N ILE A 429 -2.88 14.49 -1.57
CA ILE A 429 -2.39 14.69 -0.19
C ILE A 429 -3.52 15.18 0.72
N GLN A 430 -4.37 16.08 0.24
CA GLN A 430 -5.39 16.73 1.06
C GLN A 430 -6.66 15.89 1.20
N LYS A 431 -7.14 15.30 0.10
CA LYS A 431 -8.45 14.64 0.02
C LYS A 431 -8.39 13.14 -0.24
N ASN A 432 -7.21 12.58 -0.57
CA ASN A 432 -7.02 11.21 -1.06
C ASN A 432 -7.79 10.93 -2.38
N GLU A 433 -8.07 11.98 -3.16
CA GLU A 433 -8.79 11.96 -4.43
C GLU A 433 -7.84 12.38 -5.57
N LEU A 434 -8.12 11.87 -6.77
CA LEU A 434 -7.38 12.20 -8.00
C LEU A 434 -8.23 13.02 -8.94
#